data_e819758f1cc162847b8a3776bd3ed1c0
#
_entry.id   e819758f1cc162847b8a3776bd3ed1c0
#
_cell.length_a   1.000
_cell.length_b   1.000
_cell.length_c   1.000
_cell.angle_alpha   90.00
_cell.angle_beta   90.00
_cell.angle_gamma   90.00
#
_symmetry.space_group_name_H-M   'P 1'
#
loop_
_entity.id
_entity.type
_entity.pdbx_description
1 polymer ?
#
loop_
_entity_poly.entity_id
_entity_poly.type
_entity_poly.pdbx_seq_one_letter_code
_entity_poly.pdbx_strand_id
1 'polypeptide(L)'
;LFIAKGGGSANKTFLYQETKALLNPASLLAFAEEKMRLIGTSACPPYHLALVIGGPSAEFTLKTVKLASTHYLDALPTAGNEHGRAFRDLELEQQIFDICRNIGIGAQFGGKYFAHDVRVIRLPRHGASCPVGLGVSCSADRQALAKITREGVFLEQLEENPARYLPDVTTDELDGDVVHIDLSRPMKEILAELGKYPVATRLSLSGPMVV
;
A
#
# COMPACT_ATOMS: atom_id res chain seq x y z
N LEU A 1 -20.80 -7.88 -11.50
CA LEU A 1 -19.44 -7.87 -11.01
C LEU A 1 -19.32 -8.72 -9.74
N PHE A 2 -18.42 -9.68 -9.73
CA PHE A 2 -18.06 -10.50 -8.58
C PHE A 2 -16.62 -10.25 -8.20
N ILE A 3 -16.34 -10.18 -6.91
CA ILE A 3 -14.99 -10.08 -6.36
C ILE A 3 -14.87 -11.16 -5.28
N ALA A 4 -13.93 -12.08 -5.46
CA ALA A 4 -13.48 -12.98 -4.40
C ALA A 4 -12.15 -12.45 -3.86
N LYS A 5 -12.12 -12.14 -2.57
CA LYS A 5 -10.95 -11.50 -1.93
C LYS A 5 -10.64 -12.20 -0.61
N GLY A 6 -9.35 -12.39 -0.33
CA GLY A 6 -8.89 -12.98 0.92
C GLY A 6 -9.38 -12.23 2.15
N GLY A 7 -9.85 -12.95 3.17
CA GLY A 7 -10.53 -12.36 4.33
C GLY A 7 -9.69 -11.36 5.11
N GLY A 8 -8.39 -11.61 5.28
CA GLY A 8 -7.49 -10.70 5.97
C GLY A 8 -7.38 -9.34 5.28
N SER A 9 -7.10 -9.35 3.98
CA SER A 9 -7.03 -8.13 3.17
C SER A 9 -8.38 -7.43 3.06
N ALA A 10 -9.48 -8.19 2.91
CA ALA A 10 -10.82 -7.61 2.79
C ALA A 10 -11.27 -6.86 4.06
N ASN A 11 -10.76 -7.25 5.21
CA ASN A 11 -11.15 -6.67 6.51
C ASN A 11 -10.27 -5.49 6.95
N LYS A 12 -9.10 -5.28 6.34
CA LYS A 12 -8.25 -4.13 6.64
C LYS A 12 -8.64 -2.95 5.74
N THR A 13 -9.83 -2.45 5.97
CA THR A 13 -10.42 -1.32 5.24
C THR A 13 -11.07 -0.37 6.24
N PHE A 14 -10.80 0.91 6.09
CA PHE A 14 -11.24 1.98 6.97
C PHE A 14 -12.04 3.02 6.19
N LEU A 15 -13.03 3.59 6.85
CA LEU A 15 -13.75 4.77 6.39
C LEU A 15 -13.55 5.90 7.38
N TYR A 16 -13.18 7.05 6.88
CA TYR A 16 -13.08 8.31 7.63
C TYR A 16 -14.06 9.29 7.05
N GLN A 17 -14.86 9.90 7.91
CA GLN A 17 -15.81 10.93 7.51
C GLN A 17 -15.18 12.30 7.76
N GLU A 18 -14.69 12.89 6.67
CA GLU A 18 -13.99 14.17 6.69
C GLU A 18 -14.83 15.28 6.08
N THR A 19 -14.30 16.48 6.07
CA THR A 19 -14.86 17.66 5.41
C THR A 19 -14.01 18.08 4.22
N LYS A 20 -14.51 19.04 3.42
CA LYS A 20 -13.77 19.61 2.29
C LYS A 20 -12.43 20.23 2.68
N ALA A 21 -12.21 20.58 3.96
CA ALA A 21 -10.94 21.12 4.44
C ALA A 21 -9.77 20.16 4.24
N LEU A 22 -10.04 18.85 4.26
CA LEU A 22 -9.03 17.83 3.99
C LEU A 22 -8.45 17.90 2.57
N LEU A 23 -9.16 18.51 1.62
CA LEU A 23 -8.71 18.56 0.22
C LEU A 23 -7.56 19.56 -0.02
N ASN A 24 -7.14 20.32 1.01
CA ASN A 24 -5.88 21.03 0.96
C ASN A 24 -4.73 19.99 0.79
N PRO A 25 -3.84 20.16 -0.20
CA PRO A 25 -2.82 19.15 -0.51
C PRO A 25 -1.95 18.76 0.69
N ALA A 26 -1.49 19.73 1.48
CA ALA A 26 -0.66 19.44 2.65
C ALA A 26 -1.44 18.69 3.73
N SER A 27 -2.70 19.06 3.99
CA SER A 27 -3.57 18.38 4.95
C SER A 27 -3.87 16.94 4.52
N LEU A 28 -4.06 16.73 3.23
CA LEU A 28 -4.35 15.41 2.66
C LEU A 28 -3.16 14.46 2.78
N LEU A 29 -1.95 14.93 2.49
CA LEU A 29 -0.74 14.13 2.65
C LEU A 29 -0.45 13.81 4.11
N ALA A 30 -0.60 14.78 5.01
CA ALA A 30 -0.44 14.55 6.45
C ALA A 30 -1.47 13.54 7.00
N PHE A 31 -2.71 13.65 6.57
CA PHE A 31 -3.77 12.69 6.90
C PHE A 31 -3.42 11.28 6.38
N ALA A 32 -3.03 11.16 5.11
CA ALA A 32 -2.66 9.87 4.53
C ALA A 32 -1.52 9.22 5.32
N GLU A 33 -0.46 9.97 5.63
CA GLU A 33 0.67 9.48 6.43
C GLU A 33 0.22 9.01 7.82
N GLU A 34 -0.56 9.82 8.54
CA GLU A 34 -1.10 9.44 9.87
C GLU A 34 -1.88 8.13 9.79
N LYS A 35 -2.79 8.01 8.82
CA LYS A 35 -3.64 6.81 8.72
C LYS A 35 -2.85 5.58 8.29
N MET A 36 -1.84 5.72 7.44
CA MET A 36 -0.93 4.62 7.09
C MET A 36 -0.11 4.15 8.28
N ARG A 37 0.36 5.05 9.14
CA ARG A 37 1.04 4.67 10.39
C ARG A 37 0.14 3.84 11.31
N LEU A 38 -1.15 4.17 11.40
CA LEU A 38 -2.14 3.44 12.20
C LEU A 38 -2.46 2.04 11.63
N ILE A 39 -2.29 1.81 10.34
CA ILE A 39 -2.42 0.46 9.75
C ILE A 39 -1.37 -0.48 10.35
N GLY A 40 -0.15 0.00 10.51
CA GLY A 40 0.97 -0.80 11.02
C GLY A 40 1.27 -1.99 10.11
N THR A 41 1.74 -3.10 10.70
CA THR A 41 2.21 -4.29 9.97
C THR A 41 1.24 -5.48 10.02
N SER A 42 0.10 -5.36 10.69
CA SER A 42 -0.79 -6.51 10.99
C SER A 42 -1.44 -7.18 9.77
N ALA A 43 -1.42 -6.55 8.61
CA ALA A 43 -1.95 -7.11 7.36
C ALA A 43 -0.85 -7.50 6.36
N CYS A 44 0.36 -7.72 6.83
CA CYS A 44 1.53 -8.22 6.10
C CYS A 44 1.98 -7.30 4.95
N PRO A 45 2.61 -6.15 5.25
CA PRO A 45 3.25 -5.31 4.23
C PRO A 45 4.47 -6.04 3.60
N PRO A 46 4.95 -5.61 2.41
CA PRO A 46 4.53 -4.41 1.67
C PRO A 46 3.11 -4.52 1.12
N TYR A 47 2.35 -3.44 1.25
CA TYR A 47 0.93 -3.42 0.88
C TYR A 47 0.67 -3.07 -0.58
N HIS A 48 -0.42 -3.60 -1.14
CA HIS A 48 -1.14 -2.95 -2.22
C HIS A 48 -2.18 -2.02 -1.59
N LEU A 49 -1.97 -0.72 -1.70
CA LEU A 49 -2.72 0.29 -0.96
C LEU A 49 -3.73 0.99 -1.88
N ALA A 50 -4.96 1.11 -1.42
CA ALA A 50 -6.01 1.82 -2.12
C ALA A 50 -6.57 2.95 -1.25
N LEU A 51 -6.54 4.19 -1.74
CA LEU A 51 -7.13 5.37 -1.14
C LEU A 51 -8.24 5.90 -2.05
N VAL A 52 -9.42 6.11 -1.50
CA VAL A 52 -10.55 6.69 -2.22
C VAL A 52 -10.98 7.97 -1.53
N ILE A 53 -11.05 9.07 -2.26
CA ILE A 53 -11.37 10.39 -1.75
C ILE A 53 -12.67 10.86 -2.37
N GLY A 54 -13.67 11.08 -1.53
CA GLY A 54 -15.02 11.43 -1.95
C GLY A 54 -15.95 10.23 -2.08
N GLY A 55 -17.09 10.46 -2.67
CA GLY A 55 -18.17 9.50 -2.85
C GLY A 55 -19.51 10.08 -2.40
N PRO A 56 -20.62 9.58 -2.96
CA PRO A 56 -21.97 10.02 -2.59
C PRO A 56 -22.44 9.43 -1.26
N SER A 57 -21.83 8.32 -0.81
CA SER A 57 -22.12 7.67 0.47
C SER A 57 -20.92 6.88 1.00
N ALA A 58 -20.98 6.51 2.27
CA ALA A 58 -19.99 5.68 2.94
C ALA A 58 -19.79 4.33 2.22
N GLU A 59 -20.90 3.66 1.90
CA GLU A 59 -20.92 2.37 1.24
C GLU A 59 -20.29 2.43 -0.16
N PHE A 60 -20.59 3.52 -0.90
CA PHE A 60 -20.01 3.70 -2.24
C PHE A 60 -18.50 3.92 -2.16
N THR A 61 -18.04 4.71 -1.19
CA THR A 61 -16.60 4.93 -0.95
C THR A 61 -15.91 3.61 -0.61
N LEU A 62 -16.44 2.82 0.32
CA LEU A 62 -15.88 1.51 0.70
C LEU A 62 -15.92 0.50 -0.45
N LYS A 63 -17.01 0.47 -1.22
CA LYS A 63 -17.09 -0.35 -2.44
C LYS A 63 -15.99 0.03 -3.44
N THR A 64 -15.77 1.32 -3.63
CA THR A 64 -14.72 1.82 -4.52
C THR A 64 -13.33 1.43 -4.03
N VAL A 65 -13.07 1.44 -2.72
CA VAL A 65 -11.81 0.91 -2.16
C VAL A 65 -11.58 -0.55 -2.57
N LYS A 66 -12.63 -1.39 -2.49
CA LYS A 66 -12.52 -2.79 -2.91
C LYS A 66 -12.25 -2.93 -4.40
N LEU A 67 -12.90 -2.13 -5.24
CA LEU A 67 -12.67 -2.12 -6.69
C LEU A 67 -11.26 -1.64 -7.04
N ALA A 68 -10.78 -0.60 -6.37
CA ALA A 68 -9.41 -0.10 -6.54
C ALA A 68 -8.37 -1.15 -6.11
N SER A 69 -8.61 -1.84 -4.97
CA SER A 69 -7.71 -2.86 -4.46
C SER A 69 -7.61 -4.11 -5.33
N THR A 70 -8.53 -4.31 -6.27
CA THR A 70 -8.50 -5.39 -7.27
C THR A 70 -8.12 -4.89 -8.66
N HIS A 71 -7.51 -3.73 -8.77
CA HIS A 71 -7.08 -3.09 -10.02
C HIS A 71 -8.20 -2.84 -11.05
N TYR A 72 -9.46 -3.09 -10.68
CA TYR A 72 -10.61 -2.94 -11.57
C TYR A 72 -10.79 -1.50 -12.09
N LEU A 73 -10.28 -0.52 -11.35
CA LEU A 73 -10.36 0.90 -11.68
C LEU A 73 -9.09 1.46 -12.35
N ASP A 74 -8.13 0.63 -12.71
CA ASP A 74 -6.86 1.08 -13.29
C ASP A 74 -7.04 1.75 -14.67
N ALA A 75 -8.11 1.44 -15.38
CA ALA A 75 -8.47 2.04 -16.67
C ALA A 75 -9.26 3.37 -16.54
N LEU A 76 -9.51 3.88 -15.34
CA LEU A 76 -10.14 5.20 -15.18
C LEU A 76 -9.29 6.30 -15.82
N PRO A 77 -9.93 7.39 -16.30
CA PRO A 77 -9.21 8.59 -16.68
C PRO A 77 -8.30 9.11 -15.58
N THR A 78 -7.23 9.79 -15.93
CA THR A 78 -6.27 10.38 -14.97
C THR A 78 -6.59 11.82 -14.59
N ALA A 79 -7.70 12.36 -15.07
CA ALA A 79 -8.18 13.69 -14.72
C ALA A 79 -9.71 13.70 -14.59
N GLY A 80 -10.21 14.54 -13.70
CA GLY A 80 -11.61 14.84 -13.56
C GLY A 80 -12.15 15.70 -14.71
N ASN A 81 -13.42 16.09 -14.62
CA ASN A 81 -14.05 17.07 -15.52
C ASN A 81 -15.08 17.92 -14.77
N GLU A 82 -15.66 18.88 -15.42
CA GLU A 82 -16.68 19.77 -14.85
C GLU A 82 -17.97 19.07 -14.40
N HIS A 83 -18.23 17.85 -14.93
CA HIS A 83 -19.40 17.06 -14.57
C HIS A 83 -19.16 16.09 -13.40
N GLY A 84 -18.01 16.18 -12.72
CA GLY A 84 -17.69 15.32 -11.56
C GLY A 84 -17.32 13.90 -11.94
N ARG A 85 -16.61 13.70 -13.06
CA ARG A 85 -16.11 12.38 -13.45
C ARG A 85 -15.12 11.83 -12.43
N ALA A 86 -15.33 10.58 -12.02
CA ALA A 86 -14.33 9.83 -11.25
C ALA A 86 -13.02 9.69 -12.04
N PHE A 87 -11.90 9.74 -11.35
CA PHE A 87 -10.58 9.60 -11.98
C PHE A 87 -9.55 9.01 -11.03
N ARG A 88 -8.48 8.50 -11.61
CA ARG A 88 -7.31 8.00 -10.92
C ARG A 88 -6.27 9.12 -10.80
N ASP A 89 -5.88 9.47 -9.58
CA ASP A 89 -4.98 10.58 -9.30
C ASP A 89 -3.52 10.08 -9.20
N LEU A 90 -2.86 9.99 -10.37
CA LEU A 90 -1.50 9.46 -10.47
C LEU A 90 -0.45 10.31 -9.73
N GLU A 91 -0.65 11.62 -9.65
CA GLU A 91 0.26 12.50 -8.92
C GLU A 91 0.22 12.21 -7.42
N LEU A 92 -0.99 12.10 -6.86
CA LEU A 92 -1.17 11.76 -5.45
C LEU A 92 -0.74 10.32 -5.15
N GLU A 93 -0.92 9.37 -6.09
CA GLU A 93 -0.38 8.01 -5.96
C GLU A 93 1.13 8.03 -5.73
N GLN A 94 1.85 8.81 -6.53
CA GLN A 94 3.31 8.93 -6.41
C GLN A 94 3.72 9.59 -5.09
N GLN A 95 3.05 10.67 -4.69
CA GLN A 95 3.33 11.36 -3.43
C GLN A 95 3.11 10.44 -2.22
N ILE A 96 2.02 9.68 -2.20
CA ILE A 96 1.75 8.71 -1.13
C ILE A 96 2.75 7.56 -1.17
N PHE A 97 3.15 7.10 -2.34
CA PHE A 97 4.16 6.05 -2.47
C PHE A 97 5.51 6.50 -1.92
N ASP A 98 5.89 7.75 -2.13
CA ASP A 98 7.12 8.32 -1.57
C ASP A 98 7.03 8.44 -0.03
N ILE A 99 5.87 8.81 0.50
CA ILE A 99 5.62 8.76 1.95
C ILE A 99 5.79 7.32 2.46
N CYS A 100 5.21 6.31 1.78
CA CYS A 100 5.35 4.91 2.17
C CYS A 100 6.82 4.47 2.29
N ARG A 101 7.70 4.97 1.42
CA ARG A 101 9.13 4.67 1.45
C ARG A 101 9.86 5.29 2.64
N ASN A 102 9.35 6.42 3.13
CA ASN A 102 9.99 7.22 4.17
C ASN A 102 9.29 7.09 5.54
N ILE A 103 8.20 6.34 5.62
CA ILE A 103 7.39 6.21 6.84
C ILE A 103 8.12 5.50 7.99
N GLY A 104 9.17 4.74 7.69
CA GLY A 104 10.00 4.07 8.69
C GLY A 104 9.40 2.78 9.28
N ILE A 105 8.27 2.31 8.77
CA ILE A 105 7.66 1.03 9.20
C ILE A 105 8.21 -0.11 8.35
N GLY A 106 8.27 0.09 7.03
CA GLY A 106 8.77 -0.89 6.09
C GLY A 106 7.83 -2.09 5.87
N ALA A 107 8.43 -3.21 5.48
CA ALA A 107 7.75 -4.49 5.34
C ALA A 107 7.41 -5.11 6.70
N GLN A 108 6.84 -6.31 6.72
CA GLN A 108 6.42 -6.97 7.97
C GLN A 108 7.55 -7.14 8.98
N PHE A 109 8.77 -7.34 8.52
CA PHE A 109 9.96 -7.48 9.36
C PHE A 109 10.87 -6.25 9.28
N GLY A 110 10.33 -5.09 8.92
CA GLY A 110 11.07 -3.84 8.81
C GLY A 110 11.55 -3.54 7.39
N GLY A 111 12.48 -2.61 7.28
CA GLY A 111 13.04 -2.15 6.02
C GLY A 111 12.35 -0.91 5.45
N LYS A 112 12.48 -0.71 4.12
CA LYS A 112 12.05 0.50 3.43
C LYS A 112 10.66 0.41 2.82
N TYR A 113 10.22 -0.78 2.44
CA TYR A 113 9.07 -0.95 1.56
C TYR A 113 7.80 -1.23 2.36
N PHE A 114 7.03 -0.20 2.64
CA PHE A 114 5.71 -0.30 3.28
C PHE A 114 4.59 -0.65 2.28
N ALA A 115 4.75 -0.24 1.02
CA ALA A 115 3.82 -0.56 -0.06
C ALA A 115 4.55 -1.00 -1.34
N HIS A 116 3.95 -1.92 -2.08
CA HIS A 116 4.32 -2.28 -3.44
C HIS A 116 3.81 -1.24 -4.43
N ASP A 117 2.58 -0.86 -4.27
CA ASP A 117 1.91 0.13 -5.10
C ASP A 117 0.81 0.87 -4.33
N VAL A 118 0.34 1.96 -4.92
CA VAL A 118 -0.72 2.81 -4.39
C VAL A 118 -1.73 3.06 -5.50
N ARG A 119 -3.02 3.01 -5.18
CA ARG A 119 -4.12 3.45 -6.04
C ARG A 119 -4.88 4.56 -5.36
N VAL A 120 -5.03 5.69 -6.03
CA VAL A 120 -5.82 6.82 -5.54
C VAL A 120 -6.97 7.12 -6.49
N ILE A 121 -8.19 6.95 -6.01
CA ILE A 121 -9.40 7.24 -6.78
C ILE A 121 -10.07 8.48 -6.20
N ARG A 122 -10.32 9.46 -7.06
CA ARG A 122 -11.12 10.64 -6.75
C ARG A 122 -12.54 10.44 -7.25
N LEU A 123 -13.50 10.64 -6.35
CA LEU A 123 -14.93 10.55 -6.66
C LEU A 123 -15.61 11.91 -6.51
N PRO A 124 -16.72 12.16 -7.24
CA PRO A 124 -17.59 13.28 -6.93
C PRO A 124 -18.16 13.12 -5.51
N ARG A 125 -18.39 14.24 -4.85
CA ARG A 125 -18.84 14.26 -3.46
C ARG A 125 -19.84 15.38 -3.19
N HIS A 126 -20.52 15.31 -2.09
CA HIS A 126 -21.30 16.42 -1.56
C HIS A 126 -20.39 17.62 -1.21
N GLY A 127 -20.90 18.85 -1.36
CA GLY A 127 -20.12 20.07 -1.18
C GLY A 127 -19.42 20.20 0.16
N ALA A 128 -20.03 19.74 1.24
CA ALA A 128 -19.52 19.86 2.62
C ALA A 128 -18.75 18.62 3.10
N SER A 129 -19.22 17.42 2.75
CA SER A 129 -18.64 16.17 3.24
C SER A 129 -17.54 15.63 2.32
N CYS A 130 -16.59 14.92 2.90
CA CYS A 130 -15.51 14.24 2.17
C CYS A 130 -15.26 12.88 2.82
N PRO A 131 -16.02 11.85 2.50
CA PRO A 131 -15.67 10.50 2.95
C PRO A 131 -14.34 10.09 2.32
N VAL A 132 -13.50 9.43 3.10
CA VAL A 132 -12.22 8.90 2.66
C VAL A 132 -12.14 7.43 3.04
N GLY A 133 -11.94 6.58 2.06
CA GLY A 133 -11.74 5.16 2.25
C GLY A 133 -10.28 4.78 2.09
N LEU A 134 -9.75 3.98 3.00
CA LEU A 134 -8.39 3.46 2.94
C LEU A 134 -8.43 1.95 3.13
N GLY A 135 -7.82 1.21 2.22
CA GLY A 135 -7.74 -0.24 2.30
C GLY A 135 -6.39 -0.77 1.84
N VAL A 136 -6.03 -1.93 2.35
CA VAL A 136 -4.79 -2.61 1.96
C VAL A 136 -5.05 -4.07 1.60
N SER A 137 -4.27 -4.59 0.65
CA SER A 137 -4.06 -6.01 0.45
C SER A 137 -2.65 -6.38 0.90
N CYS A 138 -2.47 -7.59 1.41
CA CYS A 138 -1.16 -8.04 1.88
C CYS A 138 -0.19 -8.29 0.72
N SER A 139 1.09 -8.38 1.02
CA SER A 139 2.15 -8.67 0.03
C SER A 139 1.95 -9.98 -0.72
N ALA A 140 1.21 -10.92 -0.14
CA ALA A 140 0.88 -12.21 -0.78
C ALA A 140 -0.35 -12.13 -1.69
N ASP A 141 -0.90 -10.93 -1.94
CA ASP A 141 -2.04 -10.77 -2.85
C ASP A 141 -1.72 -11.35 -4.22
N ARG A 142 -2.66 -12.12 -4.74
CA ARG A 142 -2.60 -12.72 -6.08
C ARG A 142 -3.94 -12.47 -6.73
N GLN A 143 -3.88 -11.95 -7.93
CA GLN A 143 -5.06 -11.49 -8.63
C GLN A 143 -5.16 -12.12 -10.00
N ALA A 144 -6.37 -12.48 -10.40
CA ALA A 144 -6.70 -12.85 -11.76
C ALA A 144 -8.05 -12.25 -12.13
N LEU A 145 -8.15 -11.72 -13.33
CA LEU A 145 -9.40 -11.26 -13.90
C LEU A 145 -10.12 -12.42 -14.58
N ALA A 146 -11.44 -12.42 -14.51
CA ALA A 146 -12.26 -13.42 -15.18
C ALA A 146 -13.47 -12.78 -15.86
N LYS A 147 -13.91 -13.38 -16.96
CA LYS A 147 -15.14 -13.02 -17.66
C LYS A 147 -16.00 -14.27 -17.81
N ILE A 148 -17.25 -14.17 -17.39
CA ILE A 148 -18.25 -15.24 -17.55
C ILE A 148 -19.25 -14.75 -18.60
N THR A 149 -19.42 -15.53 -19.64
CA THR A 149 -20.39 -15.29 -20.72
C THR A 149 -21.23 -16.54 -20.96
N ARG A 150 -22.12 -16.51 -21.94
CA ARG A 150 -22.87 -17.71 -22.37
C ARG A 150 -21.98 -18.74 -23.07
N GLU A 151 -20.86 -18.29 -23.64
CA GLU A 151 -19.89 -19.15 -24.33
C GLU A 151 -18.94 -19.86 -23.34
N GLY A 152 -18.82 -19.38 -22.10
CA GLY A 152 -17.98 -20.03 -21.09
C GLY A 152 -17.35 -19.07 -20.09
N VAL A 153 -16.38 -19.61 -19.37
CA VAL A 153 -15.57 -18.91 -18.37
C VAL A 153 -14.18 -18.66 -18.97
N PHE A 154 -13.78 -17.41 -19.02
CA PHE A 154 -12.49 -16.97 -19.52
C PHE A 154 -11.70 -16.41 -18.37
N LEU A 155 -10.50 -16.94 -18.14
CA LEU A 155 -9.56 -16.45 -17.12
C LEU A 155 -8.45 -15.66 -17.81
N GLU A 156 -7.98 -14.62 -17.14
CA GLU A 156 -6.76 -13.92 -17.50
C GLU A 156 -5.58 -14.92 -17.52
N GLN A 157 -4.77 -14.84 -18.57
CA GLN A 157 -3.53 -15.59 -18.62
C GLN A 157 -2.48 -14.88 -17.75
N LEU A 158 -2.11 -15.51 -16.67
CA LEU A 158 -1.07 -15.01 -15.77
C LEU A 158 0.33 -15.31 -16.32
N GLU A 159 1.30 -14.54 -15.83
CA GLU A 159 2.70 -14.75 -16.17
C GLU A 159 3.18 -16.11 -15.62
N GLU A 160 3.70 -16.94 -16.51
CA GLU A 160 4.21 -18.29 -16.16
C GLU A 160 5.67 -18.26 -15.69
N ASN A 161 6.43 -17.23 -16.08
CA ASN A 161 7.82 -17.06 -15.66
C ASN A 161 8.06 -15.71 -14.98
N PRO A 162 7.57 -15.52 -13.74
CA PRO A 162 7.71 -14.26 -13.02
C PRO A 162 9.17 -13.91 -12.70
N ALA A 163 10.07 -14.90 -12.69
CA ALA A 163 11.49 -14.70 -12.43
C ALA A 163 12.17 -13.76 -13.45
N ARG A 164 11.60 -13.61 -14.66
CA ARG A 164 12.12 -12.69 -15.69
C ARG A 164 12.03 -11.20 -15.28
N TYR A 165 11.25 -10.88 -14.26
CA TYR A 165 11.13 -9.52 -13.74
C TYR A 165 12.04 -9.26 -12.53
N LEU A 166 12.77 -10.27 -12.07
CA LEU A 166 13.77 -10.04 -11.03
C LEU A 166 14.92 -9.22 -11.63
N PRO A 167 15.41 -8.21 -10.90
CA PRO A 167 16.61 -7.50 -11.32
C PRO A 167 17.79 -8.48 -11.34
N ASP A 168 18.69 -8.31 -12.29
CA ASP A 168 20.00 -8.98 -12.27
C ASP A 168 20.80 -8.37 -11.11
N VAL A 169 20.61 -8.90 -9.90
CA VAL A 169 21.38 -8.48 -8.73
C VAL A 169 22.66 -9.28 -8.71
N THR A 170 23.78 -8.63 -9.03
CA THR A 170 25.09 -9.19 -8.76
C THR A 170 25.39 -9.07 -7.27
N THR A 171 26.10 -10.05 -6.71
CA THR A 171 26.54 -10.01 -5.29
C THR A 171 27.33 -8.75 -4.97
N ASP A 172 27.99 -8.15 -5.95
CA ASP A 172 28.80 -6.95 -5.83
C ASP A 172 27.95 -5.67 -5.57
N GLU A 173 26.69 -5.63 -6.02
CA GLU A 173 25.75 -4.54 -5.69
C GLU A 173 25.26 -4.58 -4.23
N LEU A 174 25.55 -5.67 -3.53
CA LEU A 174 25.24 -5.83 -2.12
C LEU A 174 26.40 -5.38 -1.20
N ASP A 175 27.54 -4.98 -1.76
CA ASP A 175 28.74 -4.53 -1.04
C ASP A 175 28.66 -3.05 -0.60
N GLY A 176 27.64 -2.71 0.17
CA GLY A 176 27.66 -1.49 0.99
C GLY A 176 28.21 -1.79 2.38
N ASP A 177 28.60 -0.74 3.11
CA ASP A 177 29.01 -0.85 4.51
C ASP A 177 27.97 -1.63 5.31
N VAL A 178 28.38 -2.79 5.84
CA VAL A 178 27.53 -3.66 6.67
C VAL A 178 27.92 -3.46 8.12
N VAL A 179 26.99 -3.07 8.94
CA VAL A 179 27.20 -2.97 10.41
C VAL A 179 27.01 -4.34 11.04
N HIS A 180 28.03 -4.82 11.72
CA HIS A 180 27.98 -6.10 12.43
C HIS A 180 27.47 -5.92 13.86
N ILE A 181 26.40 -6.64 14.22
CA ILE A 181 25.79 -6.63 15.54
C ILE A 181 25.87 -8.03 16.15
N ASP A 182 26.51 -8.12 17.32
CA ASP A 182 26.54 -9.34 18.11
C ASP A 182 25.30 -9.40 19.03
N LEU A 183 24.46 -10.40 18.79
CA LEU A 183 23.23 -10.65 19.55
C LEU A 183 23.47 -11.48 20.83
N SER A 184 24.69 -11.85 21.14
CA SER A 184 25.04 -12.55 22.40
C SER A 184 25.11 -11.59 23.57
N ARG A 185 25.08 -10.28 23.33
CA ARG A 185 25.09 -9.23 24.34
C ARG A 185 23.74 -9.08 25.04
N PRO A 186 23.68 -8.41 26.21
CA PRO A 186 22.41 -8.07 26.84
C PRO A 186 21.50 -7.25 25.93
N MET A 187 20.20 -7.55 25.90
CA MET A 187 19.23 -6.90 25.02
C MET A 187 19.27 -5.37 25.09
N LYS A 188 19.47 -4.81 26.27
CA LYS A 188 19.57 -3.35 26.46
C LYS A 188 20.72 -2.73 25.67
N GLU A 189 21.85 -3.42 25.55
CA GLU A 189 23.00 -2.96 24.78
C GLU A 189 22.74 -3.10 23.28
N ILE A 190 22.13 -4.22 22.88
CA ILE A 190 21.76 -4.45 21.48
C ILE A 190 20.81 -3.35 20.99
N LEU A 191 19.76 -3.04 21.75
CA LEU A 191 18.81 -1.98 21.41
C LEU A 191 19.47 -0.59 21.38
N ALA A 192 20.37 -0.30 22.30
CA ALA A 192 21.11 0.95 22.31
C ALA A 192 22.05 1.08 21.09
N GLU A 193 22.63 -0.03 20.65
CA GLU A 193 23.46 -0.06 19.44
C GLU A 193 22.61 0.13 18.19
N LEU A 194 21.54 -0.65 18.02
CA LEU A 194 20.63 -0.55 16.90
C LEU A 194 20.01 0.85 16.73
N GLY A 195 19.73 1.52 17.85
CA GLY A 195 19.18 2.87 17.83
C GLY A 195 20.10 3.96 17.28
N LYS A 196 21.38 3.67 17.05
CA LYS A 196 22.35 4.61 16.45
C LYS A 196 22.23 4.69 14.94
N TYR A 197 21.61 3.71 14.30
CA TYR A 197 21.58 3.57 12.84
C TYR A 197 20.25 4.00 12.27
N PRO A 198 20.26 4.71 11.13
CA PRO A 198 19.02 5.09 10.45
C PRO A 198 18.31 3.87 9.86
N VAL A 199 17.02 4.04 9.55
CA VAL A 199 16.23 3.06 8.81
C VAL A 199 16.92 2.72 7.49
N ALA A 200 16.88 1.44 7.09
CA ALA A 200 17.52 0.87 5.91
C ALA A 200 19.05 0.70 6.00
N THR A 201 19.67 0.87 7.17
CA THR A 201 21.05 0.44 7.38
C THR A 201 21.16 -1.08 7.21
N ARG A 202 22.14 -1.56 6.45
CA ARG A 202 22.43 -2.99 6.33
C ARG A 202 23.13 -3.49 7.57
N LEU A 203 22.55 -4.53 8.17
CA LEU A 203 23.05 -5.15 9.37
C LEU A 203 23.42 -6.62 9.10
N SER A 204 24.56 -7.05 9.64
CA SER A 204 24.90 -8.46 9.80
C SER A 204 24.73 -8.84 11.26
N LEU A 205 23.75 -9.67 11.53
CA LEU A 205 23.41 -10.11 12.87
C LEU A 205 24.02 -11.48 13.12
N SER A 206 24.74 -11.66 14.23
CA SER A 206 25.29 -12.94 14.66
C SER A 206 24.96 -13.22 16.12
N GLY A 207 24.53 -14.45 16.42
CA GLY A 207 24.16 -14.88 17.74
C GLY A 207 22.79 -15.58 17.79
N PRO A 208 22.24 -15.81 18.98
CA PRO A 208 20.95 -16.48 19.14
C PRO A 208 19.81 -15.64 18.54
N MET A 209 18.98 -16.26 17.70
CA MET A 209 17.77 -15.67 17.15
C MET A 209 16.60 -16.64 17.33
N VAL A 210 15.41 -16.08 17.63
CA VAL A 210 14.16 -16.83 17.65
C VAL A 210 13.37 -16.41 16.39
N VAL A 211 12.96 -17.39 15.62
CA VAL A 211 12.23 -17.21 14.36
C VAL A 211 10.82 -17.78 14.50
#